data_43da60dffbbc915aae5ef20823a14b81
#
_entry.id   43da60dffbbc915aae5ef20823a14b81
#
_cell.length_a   1.000
_cell.length_b   1.000
_cell.length_c   1.000
_cell.angle_alpha   90.00
_cell.angle_beta   90.00
_cell.angle_gamma   90.00
#
_symmetry.space_group_name_H-M   'P 1'
#
loop_
_entity.id
_entity.type
_entity.pdbx_description
1 polymer ?
#
loop_
_entity_poly.entity_id
_entity_poly.type
_entity_poly.pdbx_seq_one_letter_code
_entity_poly.pdbx_strand_id
1 'polypeptide(L)'
;MAADDDKIRVLVVDDHAVVRRGLLAFLEGERDLEVVGDAEGGTEALDLLARLDAEGMRPDVVLMDLQMRPVDGIESTRMVRARYDDVEVVALTSFGEPERVQRALEAGASGYLLKDADADEVAAAIRAAYRGELQLDAAVARGLMSTLQAGTRSAAALTPRELDVVALVGEGRANKEIARQLGIGERTARTHVSNVLHKLGLTSRTQLAL
;
A
#
# COMPACT_ATOMS: atom_id res chain seq x y z
N MET A 1 6.84 11.61 -28.80
CA MET A 1 6.58 12.16 -27.48
C MET A 1 5.47 11.30 -26.88
N ALA A 2 5.84 10.18 -26.31
CA ALA A 2 4.90 9.27 -25.67
C ALA A 2 5.11 9.40 -24.16
N ALA A 3 4.05 9.90 -23.54
CA ALA A 3 3.56 9.75 -22.17
C ALA A 3 4.60 9.52 -21.04
N ASP A 4 4.87 10.59 -20.34
CA ASP A 4 5.41 10.62 -18.98
C ASP A 4 4.31 10.26 -17.93
N ASP A 5 3.12 9.93 -18.40
CA ASP A 5 1.88 9.74 -17.61
C ASP A 5 1.67 8.30 -17.13
N ASP A 6 2.66 7.42 -17.33
CA ASP A 6 2.50 5.96 -17.09
C ASP A 6 3.46 5.41 -16.02
N LYS A 7 4.25 6.28 -15.36
CA LYS A 7 5.17 5.87 -14.30
C LYS A 7 4.46 5.80 -12.95
N ILE A 8 4.84 4.79 -12.16
CA ILE A 8 4.40 4.68 -10.77
C ILE A 8 5.20 5.68 -9.92
N ARG A 9 4.52 6.63 -9.33
CA ARG A 9 5.12 7.64 -8.46
C ARG A 9 5.35 7.07 -7.06
N VAL A 10 6.59 7.18 -6.59
CA VAL A 10 7.03 6.58 -5.33
C VAL A 10 7.55 7.66 -4.39
N LEU A 11 7.07 7.66 -3.14
CA LEU A 11 7.64 8.41 -2.03
C LEU A 11 8.40 7.44 -1.11
N VAL A 12 9.64 7.77 -0.76
CA VAL A 12 10.48 6.96 0.13
C VAL A 12 10.56 7.60 1.51
N VAL A 13 10.24 6.84 2.57
CA VAL A 13 10.25 7.33 3.95
C VAL A 13 11.07 6.39 4.83
N ASP A 14 12.23 6.85 5.28
CA ASP A 14 13.15 6.07 6.13
C ASP A 14 14.06 7.03 6.92
N ASP A 15 14.22 6.85 8.22
CA ASP A 15 15.08 7.70 9.05
C ASP A 15 16.58 7.36 8.92
N HIS A 16 16.91 6.22 8.28
CA HIS A 16 18.28 5.81 7.99
C HIS A 16 18.75 6.36 6.65
N ALA A 17 19.52 7.43 6.66
CA ALA A 17 19.99 8.11 5.44
C ALA A 17 20.72 7.20 4.43
N VAL A 18 21.42 6.15 4.88
CA VAL A 18 22.12 5.20 4.01
C VAL A 18 21.12 4.31 3.27
N VAL A 19 20.12 3.78 3.96
CA VAL A 19 19.05 2.96 3.38
C VAL A 19 18.26 3.79 2.38
N ARG A 20 17.82 4.99 2.79
CA ARG A 20 17.05 5.90 1.95
C ARG A 20 17.79 6.23 0.65
N ARG A 21 19.06 6.62 0.72
CA ARG A 21 19.89 6.88 -0.47
C ARG A 21 20.06 5.66 -1.37
N GLY A 22 20.21 4.47 -0.78
CA GLY A 22 20.30 3.23 -1.53
C GLY A 22 19.02 2.94 -2.32
N LEU A 23 17.86 3.09 -1.68
CA LEU A 23 16.55 2.94 -2.31
C LEU A 23 16.35 3.96 -3.45
N LEU A 24 16.68 5.23 -3.21
CA LEU A 24 16.57 6.28 -4.24
C LEU A 24 17.42 5.93 -5.47
N ALA A 25 18.70 5.62 -5.27
CA ALA A 25 19.61 5.29 -6.37
C ALA A 25 19.16 4.05 -7.17
N PHE A 26 18.55 3.07 -6.50
CA PHE A 26 18.00 1.90 -7.15
C PHE A 26 16.74 2.24 -7.97
N LEU A 27 15.79 2.93 -7.36
CA LEU A 27 14.51 3.26 -7.99
C LEU A 27 14.67 4.19 -9.20
N GLU A 28 15.66 5.09 -9.18
CA GLU A 28 16.02 5.94 -10.32
C GLU A 28 16.47 5.11 -11.55
N GLY A 29 16.96 3.89 -11.35
CA GLY A 29 17.33 2.95 -12.42
C GLY A 29 16.14 2.28 -13.10
N GLU A 30 14.98 2.29 -12.46
CA GLU A 30 13.76 1.63 -12.95
C GLU A 30 13.00 2.53 -13.91
N ARG A 31 12.66 1.99 -15.10
CA ARG A 31 12.08 2.81 -16.19
C ARG A 31 10.63 3.22 -15.94
N ASP A 32 9.90 2.42 -15.21
CA ASP A 32 8.48 2.54 -14.92
C ASP A 32 8.17 3.10 -13.53
N LEU A 33 9.23 3.44 -12.75
CA LEU A 33 9.10 4.06 -11.45
C LEU A 33 9.62 5.50 -11.50
N GLU A 34 9.02 6.37 -10.71
CA GLU A 34 9.44 7.76 -10.55
C GLU A 34 9.44 8.11 -9.06
N VAL A 35 10.61 8.45 -8.52
CA VAL A 35 10.69 8.95 -7.16
C VAL A 35 10.26 10.41 -7.15
N VAL A 36 9.13 10.72 -6.52
CA VAL A 36 8.58 12.09 -6.41
C VAL A 36 9.04 12.81 -5.15
N GLY A 37 9.72 12.10 -4.24
CA GLY A 37 10.32 12.69 -3.04
C GLY A 37 10.81 11.66 -2.06
N ASP A 38 11.49 12.15 -1.01
CA ASP A 38 11.89 11.34 0.14
C ASP A 38 11.70 12.13 1.45
N ALA A 39 11.57 11.42 2.57
CA ALA A 39 11.39 11.99 3.89
C ALA A 39 12.15 11.17 4.95
N GLU A 40 12.59 11.85 6.03
CA GLU A 40 13.31 11.21 7.14
C GLU A 40 12.38 10.70 8.25
N GLY A 41 11.08 10.95 8.13
CA GLY A 41 10.12 10.52 9.14
C GLY A 41 8.67 10.78 8.77
N GLY A 42 7.76 10.23 9.57
CA GLY A 42 6.34 10.25 9.27
C GLY A 42 5.71 11.64 9.18
N THR A 43 6.14 12.59 10.02
CA THR A 43 5.62 13.97 9.98
C THR A 43 6.03 14.67 8.68
N GLU A 44 7.30 14.57 8.31
CA GLU A 44 7.81 15.14 7.07
C GLU A 44 7.15 14.50 5.84
N ALA A 45 6.94 13.19 5.88
CA ALA A 45 6.25 12.46 4.82
C ALA A 45 4.82 12.99 4.61
N LEU A 46 4.05 13.25 5.67
CA LEU A 46 2.70 13.79 5.57
C LEU A 46 2.68 15.22 5.02
N ASP A 47 3.63 16.06 5.43
CA ASP A 47 3.77 17.42 4.90
C ASP A 47 4.17 17.41 3.42
N LEU A 48 5.08 16.50 3.04
CA LEU A 48 5.49 16.32 1.66
C LEU A 48 4.33 15.79 0.79
N LEU A 49 3.59 14.80 1.28
CA LEU A 49 2.38 14.30 0.62
C LEU A 49 1.37 15.41 0.33
N ALA A 50 1.12 16.29 1.31
CA ALA A 50 0.19 17.40 1.14
C ALA A 50 0.65 18.39 0.07
N ARG A 51 1.96 18.65 -0.05
CA ARG A 51 2.54 19.50 -1.10
C ARG A 51 2.43 18.83 -2.47
N LEU A 52 2.84 17.60 -2.58
CA LEU A 52 2.80 16.84 -3.83
C LEU A 52 1.36 16.68 -4.35
N ASP A 53 0.39 16.48 -3.45
CA ASP A 53 -1.02 16.43 -3.81
C ASP A 53 -1.52 17.76 -4.39
N ALA A 54 -1.15 18.88 -3.76
CA ALA A 54 -1.50 20.23 -4.26
C ALA A 54 -0.87 20.55 -5.61
N GLU A 55 0.29 19.97 -5.93
CA GLU A 55 1.02 20.12 -7.19
C GLU A 55 0.55 19.11 -8.28
N GLY A 56 -0.36 18.21 -7.97
CA GLY A 56 -0.80 17.13 -8.87
C GLY A 56 0.25 16.03 -9.07
N MET A 57 1.24 15.98 -8.18
CA MET A 57 2.36 15.03 -8.17
C MET A 57 2.24 13.99 -7.04
N ARG A 58 1.02 13.74 -6.56
CA ARG A 58 0.77 12.79 -5.47
C ARG A 58 1.36 11.42 -5.81
N PRO A 59 2.09 10.78 -4.88
CA PRO A 59 2.61 9.44 -5.09
C PRO A 59 1.48 8.40 -5.18
N ASP A 60 1.70 7.37 -5.95
CA ASP A 60 0.83 6.19 -6.00
C ASP A 60 1.18 5.21 -4.88
N VAL A 61 2.48 5.13 -4.54
CA VAL A 61 3.01 4.20 -3.54
C VAL A 61 3.97 4.93 -2.60
N VAL A 62 3.84 4.66 -1.30
CA VAL A 62 4.79 5.09 -0.27
C VAL A 62 5.55 3.87 0.25
N LEU A 63 6.88 3.89 0.14
CA LEU A 63 7.74 2.98 0.88
C LEU A 63 7.95 3.55 2.29
N MET A 64 7.46 2.87 3.31
CA MET A 64 7.41 3.37 4.68
C MET A 64 8.23 2.49 5.62
N ASP A 65 9.33 3.02 6.15
CA ASP A 65 9.99 2.34 7.28
C ASP A 65 9.07 2.32 8.51
N LEU A 66 8.95 1.14 9.12
CA LEU A 66 8.15 0.99 10.34
C LEU A 66 8.90 1.44 11.60
N GLN A 67 10.23 1.54 11.55
CA GLN A 67 11.07 1.81 12.71
C GLN A 67 11.62 3.23 12.70
N MET A 68 10.78 4.22 12.78
CA MET A 68 11.16 5.63 12.81
C MET A 68 10.80 6.29 14.14
N ARG A 69 11.43 7.45 14.40
CA ARG A 69 11.12 8.33 15.54
C ARG A 69 11.00 9.78 15.04
N PRO A 70 10.18 10.65 15.67
CA PRO A 70 9.32 10.41 16.84
C PRO A 70 8.00 9.69 16.54
N VAL A 71 7.52 9.73 15.30
CA VAL A 71 6.28 9.04 14.86
C VAL A 71 6.68 7.75 14.16
N ASP A 72 6.20 6.60 14.65
CA ASP A 72 6.53 5.33 14.03
C ASP A 72 5.81 5.15 12.68
N GLY A 73 6.36 4.28 11.84
CA GLY A 73 5.84 4.07 10.49
C GLY A 73 4.46 3.44 10.45
N ILE A 74 4.03 2.73 11.49
CA ILE A 74 2.68 2.16 11.60
C ILE A 74 1.66 3.28 11.77
N GLU A 75 1.94 4.24 12.66
CA GLU A 75 1.06 5.40 12.83
C GLU A 75 1.06 6.30 11.59
N SER A 76 2.24 6.50 10.98
CA SER A 76 2.37 7.23 9.71
C SER A 76 1.57 6.57 8.59
N THR A 77 1.61 5.24 8.49
CA THR A 77 0.79 4.47 7.54
C THR A 77 -0.70 4.71 7.76
N ARG A 78 -1.16 4.66 9.02
CA ARG A 78 -2.56 4.94 9.37
C ARG A 78 -2.99 6.34 8.95
N MET A 79 -2.14 7.34 9.20
CA MET A 79 -2.42 8.74 8.82
C MET A 79 -2.47 8.93 7.31
N VAL A 80 -1.54 8.32 6.55
CA VAL A 80 -1.53 8.36 5.09
C VAL A 80 -2.81 7.73 4.55
N ARG A 81 -3.15 6.52 4.98
CA ARG A 81 -4.33 5.79 4.50
C ARG A 81 -5.67 6.45 4.88
N ALA A 82 -5.72 7.12 6.03
CA ALA A 82 -6.91 7.86 6.46
C ALA A 82 -7.16 9.12 5.60
N ARG A 83 -6.10 9.72 5.06
CA ARG A 83 -6.19 10.97 4.30
C ARG A 83 -6.18 10.75 2.78
N TYR A 84 -5.48 9.71 2.33
CA TYR A 84 -5.27 9.38 0.92
C TYR A 84 -5.56 7.88 0.71
N ASP A 85 -6.81 7.56 0.45
CA ASP A 85 -7.30 6.19 0.32
C ASP A 85 -6.83 5.48 -0.97
N ASP A 86 -6.36 6.27 -1.94
CA ASP A 86 -5.80 5.80 -3.21
C ASP A 86 -4.26 5.71 -3.22
N VAL A 87 -3.58 6.14 -2.14
CA VAL A 87 -2.13 5.98 -1.98
C VAL A 87 -1.84 4.67 -1.28
N GLU A 88 -1.14 3.78 -1.93
CA GLU A 88 -0.76 2.49 -1.34
C GLU A 88 0.50 2.63 -0.48
N VAL A 89 0.60 1.83 0.59
CA VAL A 89 1.76 1.87 1.48
C VAL A 89 2.41 0.50 1.55
N VAL A 90 3.69 0.42 1.17
CA VAL A 90 4.53 -0.76 1.34
C VAL A 90 5.43 -0.54 2.55
N ALA A 91 5.24 -1.35 3.58
CA ALA A 91 6.00 -1.28 4.81
C ALA A 91 7.39 -1.91 4.64
N LEU A 92 8.42 -1.22 5.12
CA LEU A 92 9.79 -1.71 5.23
C LEU A 92 10.15 -1.93 6.70
N THR A 93 10.88 -3.01 7.03
CA THR A 93 11.31 -3.28 8.40
C THR A 93 12.58 -4.10 8.46
N SER A 94 13.36 -3.93 9.52
CA SER A 94 14.53 -4.76 9.77
C SER A 94 14.20 -6.13 10.40
N PHE A 95 12.99 -6.31 10.94
CA PHE A 95 12.60 -7.53 11.66
C PHE A 95 11.19 -7.98 11.27
N GLY A 96 11.06 -9.27 10.96
CA GLY A 96 9.80 -9.91 10.62
C GLY A 96 8.95 -10.35 11.83
N GLU A 97 8.87 -9.52 12.89
CA GLU A 97 8.06 -9.83 14.08
C GLU A 97 6.57 -9.92 13.68
N PRO A 98 5.90 -11.08 13.85
CA PRO A 98 4.52 -11.29 13.38
C PRO A 98 3.52 -10.25 13.88
N GLU A 99 3.68 -9.81 15.13
CA GLU A 99 2.80 -8.79 15.75
C GLU A 99 2.96 -7.42 15.08
N ARG A 100 4.17 -7.07 14.64
CA ARG A 100 4.45 -5.81 13.98
C ARG A 100 3.91 -5.80 12.55
N VAL A 101 4.05 -6.91 11.86
CA VAL A 101 3.45 -7.14 10.56
C VAL A 101 1.94 -6.98 10.63
N GLN A 102 1.30 -7.65 11.58
CA GLN A 102 -0.15 -7.55 11.78
C GLN A 102 -0.58 -6.09 12.00
N ARG A 103 0.11 -5.36 12.87
CA ARG A 103 -0.21 -3.95 13.16
C ARG A 103 -0.02 -3.05 11.93
N ALA A 104 0.99 -3.30 11.08
CA ALA A 104 1.19 -2.55 9.84
C ALA A 104 0.04 -2.79 8.86
N LEU A 105 -0.40 -4.04 8.70
CA LEU A 105 -1.54 -4.39 7.86
C LEU A 105 -2.87 -3.83 8.41
N GLU A 106 -3.06 -3.86 9.73
CA GLU A 106 -4.20 -3.21 10.39
C GLU A 106 -4.19 -1.69 10.22
N ALA A 107 -3.01 -1.08 10.11
CA ALA A 107 -2.86 0.34 9.78
C ALA A 107 -3.13 0.67 8.30
N GLY A 108 -3.25 -0.35 7.43
CA GLY A 108 -3.59 -0.20 6.03
C GLY A 108 -2.43 -0.39 5.06
N ALA A 109 -1.31 -0.98 5.50
CA ALA A 109 -0.24 -1.33 4.57
C ALA A 109 -0.72 -2.36 3.53
N SER A 110 -0.35 -2.15 2.26
CA SER A 110 -0.71 -3.00 1.11
C SER A 110 0.38 -4.00 0.75
N GLY A 111 1.56 -3.86 1.38
CA GLY A 111 2.69 -4.76 1.21
C GLY A 111 3.62 -4.68 2.41
N TYR A 112 4.49 -5.69 2.53
CA TYR A 112 5.45 -5.78 3.60
C TYR A 112 6.75 -6.39 3.09
N LEU A 113 7.86 -5.73 3.34
CA LEU A 113 9.20 -6.14 2.96
C LEU A 113 10.17 -6.05 4.13
N LEU A 114 11.14 -6.94 4.15
CA LEU A 114 12.32 -6.80 4.99
C LEU A 114 13.32 -5.82 4.35
N LYS A 115 14.06 -5.08 5.14
CA LYS A 115 15.11 -4.15 4.65
C LYS A 115 16.32 -4.87 4.04
N ASP A 116 16.42 -6.19 4.21
CA ASP A 116 17.39 -7.06 3.55
C ASP A 116 16.86 -7.68 2.24
N ALA A 117 15.62 -7.36 1.85
CA ALA A 117 15.09 -7.70 0.54
C ALA A 117 15.97 -7.13 -0.56
N ASP A 118 16.12 -7.87 -1.64
CA ASP A 118 16.87 -7.37 -2.78
C ASP A 118 16.10 -6.26 -3.53
N ALA A 119 16.84 -5.55 -4.36
CA ALA A 119 16.33 -4.40 -5.08
C ALA A 119 15.14 -4.79 -6.02
N ASP A 120 15.22 -5.95 -6.66
CA ASP A 120 14.16 -6.44 -7.56
C ASP A 120 12.89 -6.77 -6.77
N GLU A 121 13.00 -7.27 -5.55
CA GLU A 121 11.87 -7.52 -4.65
C GLU A 121 11.17 -6.23 -4.24
N VAL A 122 11.95 -5.16 -3.98
CA VAL A 122 11.37 -3.84 -3.67
C VAL A 122 10.58 -3.31 -4.86
N ALA A 123 11.15 -3.34 -6.07
CA ALA A 123 10.46 -2.90 -7.27
C ALA A 123 9.21 -3.75 -7.57
N ALA A 124 9.29 -5.07 -7.38
CA ALA A 124 8.16 -5.96 -7.54
C ALA A 124 7.03 -5.64 -6.56
N ALA A 125 7.34 -5.34 -5.30
CA ALA A 125 6.35 -4.97 -4.29
C ALA A 125 5.68 -3.63 -4.58
N ILE A 126 6.42 -2.63 -5.06
CA ILE A 126 5.84 -1.35 -5.51
C ILE A 126 4.84 -1.58 -6.64
N ARG A 127 5.23 -2.35 -7.67
CA ARG A 127 4.36 -2.68 -8.79
C ARG A 127 3.13 -3.46 -8.38
N ALA A 128 3.28 -4.41 -7.45
CA ALA A 128 2.17 -5.18 -6.91
C ALA A 128 1.20 -4.28 -6.12
N ALA A 129 1.71 -3.44 -5.23
CA ALA A 129 0.90 -2.48 -4.47
C ALA A 129 0.14 -1.53 -5.41
N TYR A 130 0.80 -0.97 -6.42
CA TYR A 130 0.17 -0.12 -7.43
C TYR A 130 -0.99 -0.80 -8.16
N ARG A 131 -0.86 -2.11 -8.47
CA ARG A 131 -1.95 -2.90 -9.07
C ARG A 131 -3.04 -3.30 -8.09
N GLY A 132 -2.86 -3.00 -6.78
CA GLY A 132 -3.73 -3.47 -5.71
C GLY A 132 -3.62 -4.97 -5.48
N GLU A 133 -2.48 -5.56 -5.82
CA GLU A 133 -2.12 -6.94 -5.50
C GLU A 133 -1.48 -6.98 -4.11
N LEU A 134 -1.70 -8.10 -3.43
CA LEU A 134 -1.07 -8.37 -2.14
C LEU A 134 0.24 -9.10 -2.35
N GLN A 135 1.31 -8.55 -1.81
CA GLN A 135 2.57 -9.28 -1.69
C GLN A 135 2.88 -9.47 -0.20
N LEU A 136 2.63 -10.67 0.28
CA LEU A 136 2.92 -11.09 1.64
C LEU A 136 3.83 -12.31 1.61
N ASP A 137 4.82 -12.31 2.50
CA ASP A 137 5.53 -13.54 2.83
C ASP A 137 4.55 -14.59 3.39
N ALA A 138 4.78 -15.86 3.06
CA ALA A 138 3.90 -16.96 3.46
C ALA A 138 3.79 -17.13 5.00
N ALA A 139 4.79 -16.69 5.78
CA ALA A 139 4.75 -16.72 7.23
C ALA A 139 3.80 -15.63 7.77
N VAL A 140 3.81 -14.48 7.14
CA VAL A 140 2.91 -13.35 7.44
C VAL A 140 1.46 -13.71 7.14
N ALA A 141 1.20 -14.33 5.99
CA ALA A 141 -0.13 -14.78 5.60
C ALA A 141 -0.73 -15.79 6.60
N ARG A 142 0.08 -16.73 7.09
CA ARG A 142 -0.36 -17.72 8.11
C ARG A 142 -0.70 -17.06 9.46
N GLY A 143 0.09 -16.08 9.90
CA GLY A 143 -0.18 -15.33 11.13
C GLY A 143 -1.50 -14.57 11.09
N LEU A 144 -1.81 -13.96 9.94
CA LEU A 144 -3.06 -13.24 9.70
C LEU A 144 -4.29 -14.15 9.70
N MET A 145 -4.21 -15.33 9.08
CA MET A 145 -5.33 -16.30 9.07
C MET A 145 -5.77 -16.71 10.49
N SER A 146 -4.85 -16.80 11.44
CA SER A 146 -5.18 -17.13 12.82
C SER A 146 -5.96 -16.03 13.56
N THR A 147 -5.75 -14.78 13.19
CA THR A 147 -6.38 -13.60 13.84
C THR A 147 -7.79 -13.33 13.31
N LEU A 148 -8.03 -13.63 12.02
CA LEU A 148 -9.32 -13.38 11.37
C LEU A 148 -10.43 -14.35 11.76
N GLN A 149 -10.08 -15.52 12.24
CA GLN A 149 -11.06 -16.47 12.80
C GLN A 149 -11.74 -15.95 14.08
N ALA A 150 -11.22 -14.86 14.67
CA ALA A 150 -11.75 -14.27 15.90
C ALA A 150 -12.72 -13.08 15.70
N GLY A 151 -12.91 -12.58 14.46
CA GLY A 151 -13.67 -11.36 14.24
C GLY A 151 -14.58 -11.37 13.01
N THR A 152 -15.74 -11.99 13.08
CA THR A 152 -16.83 -11.78 12.11
C THR A 152 -17.36 -10.35 12.20
N ARG A 153 -16.87 -9.43 11.37
CA ARG A 153 -17.51 -8.11 11.18
C ARG A 153 -18.54 -8.20 10.06
N SER A 154 -19.74 -7.79 10.39
CA SER A 154 -20.95 -7.83 9.57
C SER A 154 -20.76 -7.10 8.22
N ALA A 155 -21.04 -7.79 7.12
CA ALA A 155 -21.14 -7.23 5.78
C ALA A 155 -22.43 -6.37 5.58
N ALA A 156 -22.85 -5.62 6.58
CA ALA A 156 -24.06 -4.81 6.52
C ALA A 156 -23.87 -3.62 5.56
N ALA A 157 -24.80 -3.50 4.61
CA ALA A 157 -25.00 -2.35 3.72
C ALA A 157 -24.09 -2.18 2.48
N LEU A 158 -23.52 -3.24 1.94
CA LEU A 158 -22.89 -3.19 0.62
C LEU A 158 -23.94 -3.22 -0.50
N THR A 159 -23.75 -2.38 -1.52
CA THR A 159 -24.54 -2.45 -2.76
C THR A 159 -24.23 -3.74 -3.55
N PRO A 160 -25.11 -4.19 -4.47
CA PRO A 160 -24.79 -5.33 -5.33
C PRO A 160 -23.46 -5.21 -6.06
N ARG A 161 -23.10 -3.99 -6.50
CA ARG A 161 -21.84 -3.71 -7.18
C ARG A 161 -20.63 -3.83 -6.25
N GLU A 162 -20.77 -3.43 -5.01
CA GLU A 162 -19.74 -3.57 -3.99
C GLU A 162 -19.57 -5.03 -3.56
N LEU A 163 -20.64 -5.83 -3.55
CA LEU A 163 -20.54 -7.27 -3.34
C LEU A 163 -19.77 -7.98 -4.45
N ASP A 164 -20.00 -7.57 -5.73
CA ASP A 164 -19.19 -8.07 -6.85
C ASP A 164 -17.69 -7.77 -6.65
N VAL A 165 -17.38 -6.56 -6.19
CA VAL A 165 -15.99 -6.15 -5.91
C VAL A 165 -15.40 -6.99 -4.76
N VAL A 166 -16.15 -7.20 -3.67
CA VAL A 166 -15.73 -8.05 -2.54
C VAL A 166 -15.38 -9.45 -3.02
N ALA A 167 -16.26 -10.07 -3.80
CA ALA A 167 -16.06 -11.42 -4.33
C ALA A 167 -14.75 -11.51 -5.16
N LEU A 168 -14.51 -10.53 -6.04
CA LEU A 168 -13.33 -10.50 -6.88
C LEU A 168 -12.04 -10.24 -6.10
N VAL A 169 -12.11 -9.40 -5.05
CA VAL A 169 -10.98 -9.20 -4.14
C VAL A 169 -10.68 -10.48 -3.35
N GLY A 170 -11.70 -11.18 -2.87
CA GLY A 170 -11.56 -12.49 -2.22
C GLY A 170 -10.94 -13.57 -3.12
N GLU A 171 -11.17 -13.46 -4.44
CA GLU A 171 -10.48 -14.32 -5.44
C GLU A 171 -9.03 -13.90 -5.72
N GLY A 172 -8.51 -12.85 -5.09
CA GLY A 172 -7.16 -12.34 -5.30
C GLY A 172 -6.98 -11.52 -6.59
N ARG A 173 -8.07 -11.07 -7.24
CA ARG A 173 -8.00 -10.34 -8.52
C ARG A 173 -7.41 -8.95 -8.35
N ALA A 174 -6.43 -8.59 -9.18
CA ALA A 174 -5.90 -7.23 -9.24
C ALA A 174 -6.96 -6.21 -9.76
N ASN A 175 -6.79 -4.91 -9.45
CA ASN A 175 -7.74 -3.88 -9.87
C ASN A 175 -7.99 -3.86 -11.39
N LYS A 176 -6.98 -4.16 -12.20
CA LYS A 176 -7.09 -4.31 -13.66
C LYS A 176 -8.01 -5.46 -14.08
N GLU A 177 -7.98 -6.57 -13.36
CA GLU A 177 -8.84 -7.73 -13.61
C GLU A 177 -10.27 -7.47 -13.17
N ILE A 178 -10.43 -6.83 -11.98
CA ILE A 178 -11.72 -6.35 -11.48
C ILE A 178 -12.35 -5.39 -12.49
N ALA A 179 -11.58 -4.41 -12.98
CA ALA A 179 -12.03 -3.45 -13.98
C ALA A 179 -12.53 -4.15 -15.24
N ARG A 180 -11.77 -5.11 -15.77
CA ARG A 180 -12.15 -5.89 -16.95
C ARG A 180 -13.42 -6.71 -16.74
N GLN A 181 -13.54 -7.42 -15.62
CA GLN A 181 -14.73 -8.24 -15.32
C GLN A 181 -15.97 -7.41 -15.09
N LEU A 182 -15.81 -6.24 -14.49
CA LEU A 182 -16.93 -5.34 -14.18
C LEU A 182 -17.25 -4.35 -15.30
N GLY A 183 -16.47 -4.31 -16.40
CA GLY A 183 -16.67 -3.40 -17.53
C GLY A 183 -16.47 -1.92 -17.17
N ILE A 184 -15.51 -1.61 -16.28
CA ILE A 184 -15.20 -0.26 -15.79
C ILE A 184 -13.72 0.07 -16.01
N GLY A 185 -13.31 1.32 -15.82
CA GLY A 185 -11.91 1.72 -15.82
C GLY A 185 -11.17 1.21 -14.58
N GLU A 186 -9.86 1.01 -14.66
CA GLU A 186 -9.04 0.53 -13.55
C GLU A 186 -9.08 1.50 -12.35
N ARG A 187 -9.01 2.81 -12.62
CA ARG A 187 -9.18 3.86 -11.60
C ARG A 187 -10.52 3.73 -10.87
N THR A 188 -11.61 3.46 -11.60
CA THR A 188 -12.94 3.25 -11.03
C THR A 188 -12.99 1.99 -10.17
N ALA A 189 -12.33 0.91 -10.61
CA ALA A 189 -12.23 -0.31 -9.81
C ALA A 189 -11.48 -0.07 -8.50
N ARG A 190 -10.38 0.69 -8.52
CA ARG A 190 -9.64 1.11 -7.32
C ARG A 190 -10.54 1.89 -6.36
N THR A 191 -11.30 2.87 -6.87
CA THR A 191 -12.27 3.64 -6.06
C THR A 191 -13.32 2.74 -5.43
N HIS A 192 -13.86 1.76 -6.15
CA HIS A 192 -14.83 0.82 -5.58
C HIS A 192 -14.22 -0.03 -4.47
N VAL A 193 -12.98 -0.50 -4.62
CA VAL A 193 -12.26 -1.23 -3.56
C VAL A 193 -12.09 -0.36 -2.32
N SER A 194 -11.63 0.89 -2.47
CA SER A 194 -11.52 1.85 -1.37
C SER A 194 -12.86 2.09 -0.66
N ASN A 195 -13.94 2.30 -1.40
CA ASN A 195 -15.27 2.52 -0.83
C ASN A 195 -15.78 1.30 -0.04
N VAL A 196 -15.53 0.09 -0.54
CA VAL A 196 -15.87 -1.16 0.15
C VAL A 196 -15.10 -1.27 1.46
N LEU A 197 -13.79 -1.02 1.44
CA LEU A 197 -12.94 -1.03 2.63
C LEU A 197 -13.49 -0.06 3.69
N HIS A 198 -13.78 1.18 3.29
CA HIS A 198 -14.33 2.19 4.19
C HIS A 198 -15.68 1.77 4.79
N LYS A 199 -16.61 1.24 3.98
CA LYS A 199 -17.93 0.77 4.45
C LYS A 199 -17.84 -0.39 5.42
N LEU A 200 -16.86 -1.28 5.23
CA LEU A 200 -16.63 -2.43 6.11
C LEU A 200 -15.76 -2.09 7.33
N GLY A 201 -15.25 -0.84 7.42
CA GLY A 201 -14.32 -0.41 8.45
C GLY A 201 -12.98 -1.14 8.37
N LEU A 202 -12.59 -1.56 7.15
CA LEU A 202 -11.33 -2.21 6.87
C LEU A 202 -10.32 -1.17 6.41
N THR A 203 -9.05 -1.36 6.75
CA THR A 203 -7.98 -0.41 6.45
C THR A 203 -7.05 -0.88 5.33
N SER A 204 -7.22 -2.13 4.88
CA SER A 204 -6.42 -2.65 3.77
C SER A 204 -7.19 -3.66 2.92
N ARG A 205 -6.79 -3.77 1.66
CA ARG A 205 -7.26 -4.80 0.74
C ARG A 205 -7.00 -6.22 1.27
N THR A 206 -5.90 -6.40 2.02
CA THR A 206 -5.55 -7.66 2.69
C THR A 206 -6.66 -8.11 3.62
N GLN A 207 -7.17 -7.19 4.44
CA GLN A 207 -8.27 -7.47 5.35
C GLN A 207 -9.57 -7.83 4.62
N LEU A 208 -9.77 -7.32 3.41
CA LEU A 208 -10.92 -7.63 2.59
C LEU A 208 -10.80 -8.98 1.87
N ALA A 209 -9.57 -9.41 1.55
CA ALA A 209 -9.29 -10.66 0.82
C ALA A 209 -9.29 -11.91 1.73
N LEU A 210 -9.26 -11.70 3.04
CA LEU A 210 -9.26 -12.75 4.08
C LEU A 210 -10.66 -13.00 4.60
#